data_20efea3a5454d4a24ad556da6c5a16f7
#
_entry.id   20efea3a5454d4a24ad556da6c5a16f7
#
_cell.length_a   1.000
_cell.length_b   1.000
_cell.length_c   1.000
_cell.angle_alpha   90.00
_cell.angle_beta   90.00
_cell.angle_gamma   90.00
#
_symmetry.space_group_name_H-M   'P 1'
#
loop_
_entity.id
_entity.type
_entity.pdbx_description
1 polymer ?
#
loop_
_entity_poly.entity_id
_entity_poly.type
_entity_poly.pdbx_seq_one_letter_code
_entity_poly.pdbx_strand_id
1 'polypeptide(L)'
;MIKYHSEVSKYYEALYEANVAADIVSVEDDLSQYKLVIAPMLYMSKDGFDEKIRNYVKEGGSFITTYFSGYVEDHDLVVTGGYPARFRDILGIWVEETDAIAEGNCNHFQYKGKQYPAQILCDLLHLEGASAVSAYEEDFYKGMPVLTEHEFGKKWQSVGYQLFIVKLVHLYIKGWK
;
A
#
# COMPACT_ATOMS: atom_id res chain seq x y z
N MET A 1 -8.32 -5.40 17.10
CA MET A 1 -7.45 -6.50 16.64
C MET A 1 -7.44 -6.53 15.12
N ILE A 2 -6.27 -6.36 14.51
CA ILE A 2 -6.11 -6.38 13.05
C ILE A 2 -6.35 -7.80 12.55
N LYS A 3 -7.19 -7.95 11.51
CA LYS A 3 -7.52 -9.25 10.92
C LYS A 3 -7.15 -9.23 9.44
N TYR A 4 -6.07 -9.90 9.07
CA TYR A 4 -5.57 -9.97 7.70
C TYR A 4 -6.65 -10.33 6.68
N HIS A 5 -7.41 -11.40 6.92
CA HIS A 5 -8.49 -11.82 6.00
C HIS A 5 -9.55 -10.72 5.79
N SER A 6 -9.89 -9.98 6.84
CA SER A 6 -10.85 -8.87 6.74
C SER A 6 -10.31 -7.75 5.86
N GLU A 7 -9.01 -7.46 5.95
CA GLU A 7 -8.39 -6.42 5.11
C GLU A 7 -8.35 -6.86 3.63
N VAL A 8 -7.90 -8.07 3.34
CA VAL A 8 -7.89 -8.60 1.96
C VAL A 8 -9.30 -8.61 1.35
N SER A 9 -10.32 -9.03 2.14
CA SER A 9 -11.71 -9.04 1.66
C SER A 9 -12.22 -7.67 1.23
N LYS A 10 -11.85 -6.59 1.93
CA LYS A 10 -12.24 -5.23 1.56
C LYS A 10 -11.75 -4.83 0.15
N TYR A 11 -10.52 -5.21 -0.19
CA TYR A 11 -9.96 -4.94 -1.52
C TYR A 11 -10.66 -5.77 -2.59
N TYR A 12 -10.93 -7.04 -2.30
CA TYR A 12 -11.66 -7.92 -3.22
C TYR A 12 -13.09 -7.39 -3.47
N GLU A 13 -13.81 -7.01 -2.41
CA GLU A 13 -15.14 -6.40 -2.52
C GLU A 13 -15.13 -5.14 -3.38
N ALA A 14 -14.13 -4.26 -3.20
CA ALA A 14 -14.01 -3.04 -4.02
C ALA A 14 -13.80 -3.35 -5.50
N LEU A 15 -12.99 -4.34 -5.82
CA LEU A 15 -12.79 -4.79 -7.20
C LEU A 15 -14.06 -5.40 -7.78
N TYR A 16 -14.74 -6.23 -6.99
CA TYR A 16 -16.01 -6.84 -7.36
C TYR A 16 -17.10 -5.80 -7.65
N GLU A 17 -17.29 -4.80 -6.77
CA GLU A 17 -18.22 -3.70 -6.97
C GLU A 17 -17.87 -2.83 -8.19
N ALA A 18 -16.58 -2.77 -8.53
CA ALA A 18 -16.10 -2.10 -9.73
C ALA A 18 -16.28 -2.92 -11.02
N ASN A 19 -16.77 -4.16 -10.94
CA ASN A 19 -16.81 -5.13 -12.04
C ASN A 19 -15.42 -5.41 -12.63
N VAL A 20 -14.40 -5.47 -11.79
CA VAL A 20 -13.04 -5.84 -12.16
C VAL A 20 -12.80 -7.29 -11.75
N ALA A 21 -12.45 -8.13 -12.73
CA ALA A 21 -12.05 -9.49 -12.43
C ALA A 21 -10.75 -9.50 -11.61
N ALA A 22 -10.73 -10.28 -10.54
CA ALA A 22 -9.61 -10.39 -9.64
C ALA A 22 -9.42 -11.83 -9.17
N ASP A 23 -8.17 -12.26 -9.15
CA ASP A 23 -7.74 -13.55 -8.63
C ASP A 23 -7.00 -13.35 -7.29
N ILE A 24 -7.08 -14.35 -6.43
CA ILE A 24 -6.23 -14.44 -5.25
C ILE A 24 -5.09 -15.40 -5.60
N VAL A 25 -3.87 -14.88 -5.58
CA VAL A 25 -2.69 -15.60 -6.04
C VAL A 25 -1.65 -15.73 -4.92
N SER A 26 -0.82 -16.75 -5.02
CA SER A 26 0.34 -16.93 -4.14
C SER A 26 1.48 -15.97 -4.54
N VAL A 27 2.35 -15.65 -3.58
CA VAL A 27 3.60 -14.93 -3.86
C VAL A 27 4.52 -15.71 -4.82
N GLU A 28 4.29 -17.00 -4.99
CA GLU A 28 5.05 -17.90 -5.88
C GLU A 28 4.52 -17.92 -7.32
N ASP A 29 3.25 -17.51 -7.53
CA ASP A 29 2.61 -17.52 -8.85
C ASP A 29 3.19 -16.46 -9.80
N ASP A 30 3.08 -16.69 -11.10
CA ASP A 30 3.48 -15.72 -12.11
C ASP A 30 2.54 -14.50 -12.10
N LEU A 31 3.12 -13.33 -11.93
CA LEU A 31 2.39 -12.06 -11.87
C LEU A 31 2.29 -11.35 -13.23
N SER A 32 2.98 -11.82 -14.25
CA SER A 32 3.12 -11.13 -15.55
C SER A 32 1.80 -10.89 -16.28
N GLN A 33 0.81 -11.73 -16.04
CA GLN A 33 -0.54 -11.63 -16.64
C GLN A 33 -1.41 -10.53 -16.00
N TYR A 34 -1.05 -10.03 -14.82
CA TYR A 34 -1.83 -9.03 -14.10
C TYR A 34 -1.32 -7.61 -14.37
N LYS A 35 -2.24 -6.68 -14.54
CA LYS A 35 -1.91 -5.24 -14.67
C LYS A 35 -1.71 -4.57 -13.32
N LEU A 36 -2.37 -5.11 -12.30
CA LEU A 36 -2.35 -4.60 -10.93
C LEU A 36 -2.21 -5.75 -9.96
N VAL A 37 -1.26 -5.65 -9.06
CA VAL A 37 -1.09 -6.52 -7.90
C VAL A 37 -1.34 -5.71 -6.64
N ILE A 38 -2.23 -6.20 -5.78
CA ILE A 38 -2.54 -5.59 -4.49
C ILE A 38 -2.13 -6.56 -3.39
N ALA A 39 -1.23 -6.15 -2.53
CA ALA A 39 -0.75 -6.93 -1.39
C ALA A 39 -1.00 -6.18 -0.07
N PRO A 40 -2.23 -6.21 0.47
CA PRO A 40 -2.55 -5.53 1.71
C PRO A 40 -1.81 -6.17 2.87
N MET A 41 -1.25 -5.35 3.76
CA MET A 41 -0.57 -5.84 4.98
C MET A 41 0.41 -6.98 4.69
N LEU A 42 1.30 -6.77 3.72
CA LEU A 42 2.34 -7.73 3.35
C LEU A 42 3.42 -7.78 4.45
N TYR A 43 3.03 -8.23 5.64
CA TYR A 43 3.86 -8.21 6.85
C TYR A 43 5.18 -8.95 6.64
N MET A 44 5.07 -10.20 6.15
CA MET A 44 6.22 -11.06 5.87
C MET A 44 6.53 -11.04 4.38
N SER A 45 7.78 -10.76 4.04
CA SER A 45 8.31 -10.85 2.68
C SER A 45 9.19 -12.08 2.53
N LYS A 46 8.73 -13.07 1.76
CA LYS A 46 9.56 -14.21 1.38
C LYS A 46 10.78 -13.77 0.57
N ASP A 47 11.86 -14.51 0.69
CA ASP A 47 13.07 -14.25 -0.07
C ASP A 47 12.81 -14.24 -1.59
N GLY A 48 13.32 -13.20 -2.25
CA GLY A 48 13.17 -12.99 -3.68
C GLY A 48 11.82 -12.41 -4.12
N PHE A 49 10.84 -12.23 -3.22
CA PHE A 49 9.55 -11.64 -3.59
C PHE A 49 9.68 -10.14 -3.91
N ASP A 50 10.53 -9.43 -3.22
CA ASP A 50 10.87 -8.04 -3.51
C ASP A 50 11.48 -7.88 -4.91
N GLU A 51 12.40 -8.74 -5.32
CA GLU A 51 12.96 -8.75 -6.66
C GLU A 51 11.90 -9.11 -7.73
N LYS A 52 10.99 -10.03 -7.41
CA LYS A 52 9.86 -10.37 -8.28
C LYS A 52 8.95 -9.16 -8.51
N ILE A 53 8.56 -8.45 -7.44
CA ILE A 53 7.78 -7.21 -7.54
C ILE A 53 8.55 -6.14 -8.31
N ARG A 54 9.85 -5.97 -8.04
CA ARG A 54 10.72 -5.03 -8.75
C ARG A 54 10.72 -5.26 -10.27
N ASN A 55 10.84 -6.52 -10.69
CA ASN A 55 10.83 -6.88 -12.10
C ASN A 55 9.44 -6.69 -12.71
N TYR A 56 8.39 -7.16 -12.04
CA TYR A 56 6.99 -6.96 -12.44
C TYR A 56 6.67 -5.49 -12.68
N VAL A 57 7.11 -4.63 -11.76
CA VAL A 57 6.91 -3.19 -11.84
C VAL A 57 7.73 -2.58 -12.99
N LYS A 58 9.00 -2.95 -13.17
CA LYS A 58 9.83 -2.51 -14.30
C LYS A 58 9.27 -2.87 -15.68
N GLU A 59 8.56 -3.98 -15.77
CA GLU A 59 7.88 -4.45 -16.99
C GLU A 59 6.53 -3.75 -17.23
N GLY A 60 6.09 -2.91 -16.32
CA GLY A 60 4.90 -2.06 -16.47
C GLY A 60 3.69 -2.50 -15.68
N GLY A 61 3.85 -3.46 -14.76
CA GLY A 61 2.83 -3.79 -13.78
C GLY A 61 2.69 -2.70 -12.72
N SER A 62 1.55 -2.61 -12.07
CA SER A 62 1.32 -1.71 -10.94
C SER A 62 1.22 -2.50 -9.64
N PHE A 63 1.81 -1.96 -8.59
CA PHE A 63 1.83 -2.59 -7.28
C PHE A 63 1.23 -1.68 -6.22
N ILE A 64 0.32 -2.20 -5.41
CA ILE A 64 -0.25 -1.49 -4.26
C ILE A 64 0.01 -2.34 -3.02
N THR A 65 0.53 -1.71 -1.99
CA THR A 65 0.62 -2.30 -0.66
C THR A 65 0.12 -1.30 0.39
N THR A 66 0.02 -1.74 1.64
CA THR A 66 -0.55 -0.92 2.70
C THR A 66 0.34 -0.92 3.93
N TYR A 67 -0.10 -0.20 4.95
CA TYR A 67 0.54 -0.23 6.27
C TYR A 67 0.88 -1.67 6.69
N PHE A 68 1.83 -1.78 7.59
CA PHE A 68 2.26 -3.06 8.14
C PHE A 68 2.87 -4.02 7.10
N SER A 69 3.52 -3.47 6.06
CA SER A 69 4.17 -4.26 4.99
C SER A 69 5.69 -4.20 5.11
N GLY A 70 6.35 -5.32 4.79
CA GLY A 70 7.81 -5.42 4.75
C GLY A 70 8.49 -5.38 6.11
N TYR A 71 7.86 -5.88 7.15
CA TYR A 71 8.40 -5.86 8.52
C TYR A 71 9.39 -6.98 8.78
N VAL A 72 9.10 -8.19 8.31
CA VAL A 72 9.90 -9.38 8.58
C VAL A 72 10.19 -10.17 7.32
N GLU A 73 11.26 -10.95 7.38
CA GLU A 73 11.58 -11.98 6.39
C GLU A 73 10.82 -13.28 6.66
N ASP A 74 11.05 -14.31 5.86
CA ASP A 74 10.36 -15.60 5.90
C ASP A 74 10.62 -16.42 7.18
N HIS A 75 11.64 -16.08 7.97
CA HIS A 75 11.90 -16.64 9.30
C HIS A 75 11.38 -15.79 10.47
N ASP A 76 10.49 -14.83 10.17
CA ASP A 76 9.91 -13.86 11.14
C ASP A 76 11.00 -12.99 11.83
N LEU A 77 12.14 -12.79 11.17
CA LEU A 77 13.17 -11.88 11.64
C LEU A 77 12.93 -10.48 11.06
N VAL A 78 13.01 -9.48 11.92
CA VAL A 78 12.86 -8.07 11.53
C VAL A 78 13.93 -7.68 10.53
N VAL A 79 13.52 -7.13 9.39
CA VAL A 79 14.45 -6.57 8.42
C VAL A 79 14.88 -5.20 8.88
N THR A 80 16.17 -5.04 9.18
CA THR A 80 16.74 -3.77 9.66
C THR A 80 16.91 -2.76 8.53
N GLY A 81 17.00 -1.46 8.86
CA GLY A 81 17.24 -0.38 7.89
C GLY A 81 16.02 0.48 7.60
N GLY A 82 14.94 0.33 8.36
CA GLY A 82 13.70 1.11 8.24
C GLY A 82 12.68 0.46 7.32
N TYR A 83 11.41 0.64 7.64
CA TYR A 83 10.29 0.08 6.88
C TYR A 83 9.96 0.94 5.64
N PRO A 84 9.37 0.37 4.62
CA PRO A 84 9.00 -1.02 4.39
C PRO A 84 10.15 -1.92 3.87
N ALA A 85 11.29 -1.87 4.50
CA ALA A 85 12.44 -2.77 4.31
C ALA A 85 12.82 -2.96 2.82
N ARG A 86 12.68 -4.17 2.31
CA ARG A 86 13.07 -4.54 0.93
C ARG A 86 12.24 -3.84 -0.16
N PHE A 87 11.11 -3.23 0.19
CA PHE A 87 10.24 -2.48 -0.75
C PHE A 87 10.49 -0.97 -0.72
N ARG A 88 11.39 -0.48 0.14
CA ARG A 88 11.62 0.95 0.37
C ARG A 88 11.93 1.72 -0.92
N ASP A 89 12.80 1.21 -1.77
CA ASP A 89 13.16 1.84 -3.03
C ASP A 89 12.07 1.74 -4.10
N ILE A 90 11.34 0.60 -4.16
CA ILE A 90 10.21 0.43 -5.08
C ILE A 90 9.10 1.41 -4.72
N LEU A 91 8.81 1.55 -3.43
CA LEU A 91 7.77 2.41 -2.90
C LEU A 91 8.20 3.88 -2.84
N GLY A 92 9.51 4.14 -2.82
CA GLY A 92 10.08 5.49 -2.71
C GLY A 92 9.72 6.20 -1.41
N ILE A 93 9.57 5.44 -0.31
CA ILE A 93 9.20 5.94 1.00
C ILE A 93 9.98 5.25 2.12
N TRP A 94 10.03 5.92 3.26
CA TRP A 94 10.49 5.37 4.52
C TRP A 94 9.46 5.63 5.62
N VAL A 95 9.16 4.61 6.41
CA VAL A 95 8.25 4.69 7.56
C VAL A 95 9.07 4.92 8.82
N GLU A 96 8.87 6.05 9.47
CA GLU A 96 9.55 6.40 10.72
C GLU A 96 8.90 5.72 11.92
N GLU A 97 7.58 5.82 12.00
CA GLU A 97 6.78 5.35 13.11
C GLU A 97 5.39 4.94 12.64
N THR A 98 4.72 4.11 13.42
CA THR A 98 3.32 3.75 13.23
C THR A 98 2.52 4.15 14.46
N ASP A 99 1.64 5.13 14.32
CA ASP A 99 0.72 5.54 15.37
C ASP A 99 -0.53 4.64 15.41
N ALA A 100 -0.86 4.17 16.61
CA ALA A 100 -2.03 3.31 16.85
C ALA A 100 -3.22 4.15 17.30
N ILE A 101 -4.20 4.30 16.42
CA ILE A 101 -5.43 5.05 16.70
C ILE A 101 -6.33 4.25 17.64
N ALA A 102 -6.74 4.85 18.75
CA ALA A 102 -7.66 4.23 19.70
C ALA A 102 -9.03 3.96 19.04
N GLU A 103 -9.67 2.88 19.50
CA GLU A 103 -11.00 2.51 18.99
C GLU A 103 -12.01 3.65 19.16
N GLY A 104 -12.74 3.96 18.08
CA GLY A 104 -13.68 5.06 18.02
C GLY A 104 -13.09 6.39 17.56
N ASN A 105 -11.76 6.51 17.48
CA ASN A 105 -11.07 7.67 16.93
C ASN A 105 -10.62 7.43 15.48
N CYS A 106 -10.35 8.51 14.75
CA CYS A 106 -9.75 8.47 13.42
C CYS A 106 -9.01 9.79 13.15
N ASN A 107 -8.00 9.73 12.32
CA ASN A 107 -7.49 10.88 11.58
C ASN A 107 -8.23 10.97 10.24
N HIS A 108 -8.09 12.05 9.52
CA HIS A 108 -8.73 12.24 8.22
C HIS A 108 -7.72 12.64 7.15
N PHE A 109 -8.09 12.41 5.90
CA PHE A 109 -7.39 12.93 4.73
C PHE A 109 -8.35 13.14 3.58
N GLN A 110 -7.96 13.95 2.60
CA GLN A 110 -8.78 14.23 1.42
C GLN A 110 -8.20 13.57 0.18
N TYR A 111 -9.07 13.00 -0.65
CA TYR A 111 -8.71 12.51 -1.96
C TYR A 111 -9.81 12.78 -2.96
N LYS A 112 -9.48 13.43 -4.09
CA LYS A 112 -10.43 13.83 -5.16
C LYS A 112 -11.68 14.54 -4.63
N GLY A 113 -11.48 15.47 -3.68
CA GLY A 113 -12.54 16.30 -3.11
C GLY A 113 -13.47 15.58 -2.12
N LYS A 114 -13.10 14.41 -1.64
CA LYS A 114 -13.81 13.67 -0.59
C LYS A 114 -12.90 13.43 0.59
N GLN A 115 -13.46 13.53 1.79
CA GLN A 115 -12.77 13.20 3.03
C GLN A 115 -12.93 11.71 3.36
N TYR A 116 -11.87 11.11 3.87
CA TYR A 116 -11.78 9.72 4.25
C TYR A 116 -11.15 9.58 5.63
N PRO A 117 -11.62 8.64 6.46
CA PRO A 117 -11.00 8.36 7.75
C PRO A 117 -9.76 7.48 7.58
N ALA A 118 -8.70 7.80 8.32
CA ALA A 118 -7.58 6.93 8.60
C ALA A 118 -7.75 6.37 10.01
N GLN A 119 -7.76 5.05 10.16
CA GLN A 119 -8.11 4.36 11.40
C GLN A 119 -7.12 3.23 11.70
N ILE A 120 -7.12 2.75 12.92
CA ILE A 120 -6.36 1.61 13.43
C ILE A 120 -4.87 1.91 13.52
N LEU A 121 -4.17 2.08 12.40
CA LEU A 121 -2.75 2.39 12.34
C LEU A 121 -2.50 3.51 11.32
N CYS A 122 -1.71 4.49 11.68
CA CYS A 122 -1.28 5.59 10.83
C CYS A 122 0.24 5.60 10.76
N ASP A 123 0.79 5.26 9.59
CA ASP A 123 2.23 5.29 9.38
C ASP A 123 2.70 6.71 9.08
N LEU A 124 3.78 7.13 9.74
CA LEU A 124 4.44 8.40 9.51
C LEU A 124 5.47 8.22 8.39
N LEU A 125 5.14 8.70 7.20
CA LEU A 125 5.89 8.46 5.97
C LEU A 125 6.83 9.60 5.64
N HIS A 126 8.07 9.27 5.28
CA HIS A 126 9.00 10.17 4.61
C HIS A 126 9.14 9.77 3.14
N LEU A 127 9.17 10.76 2.25
CA LEU A 127 9.29 10.55 0.82
C LEU A 127 10.77 10.38 0.43
N GLU A 128 11.06 9.29 -0.28
CA GLU A 128 12.38 8.98 -0.83
C GLU A 128 12.30 8.77 -2.35
N GLY A 129 11.65 9.69 -3.02
CA GLY A 129 11.38 9.64 -4.46
C GLY A 129 9.90 9.55 -4.79
N ALA A 130 9.06 9.07 -3.89
CA ALA A 130 7.61 9.10 -4.06
C ALA A 130 7.04 10.52 -3.99
N SER A 131 5.84 10.70 -4.51
CA SER A 131 5.03 11.91 -4.39
C SER A 131 3.86 11.68 -3.43
N ALA A 132 3.55 12.67 -2.60
CA ALA A 132 2.36 12.63 -1.76
C ALA A 132 1.11 12.91 -2.62
N VAL A 133 0.17 11.97 -2.60
CA VAL A 133 -1.15 12.11 -3.24
C VAL A 133 -2.15 12.74 -2.27
N SER A 134 -1.99 12.43 -0.98
CA SER A 134 -2.78 13.00 0.10
C SER A 134 -1.98 13.01 1.41
N ALA A 135 -2.42 13.82 2.37
CA ALA A 135 -1.79 14.01 3.67
C ALA A 135 -2.81 13.96 4.80
N TYR A 136 -2.34 13.62 6.01
CA TYR A 136 -3.15 13.66 7.22
C TYR A 136 -3.62 15.09 7.54
N GLU A 137 -4.84 15.22 8.03
CA GLU A 137 -5.46 16.52 8.37
C GLU A 137 -5.34 16.86 9.86
N GLU A 138 -5.06 15.89 10.71
CA GLU A 138 -5.11 16.03 12.17
C GLU A 138 -3.87 15.44 12.83
N ASP A 139 -3.78 15.64 14.16
CA ASP A 139 -2.73 15.17 15.05
C ASP A 139 -1.35 15.82 14.81
N PHE A 140 -0.33 15.38 15.57
CA PHE A 140 1.04 15.92 15.51
C PHE A 140 1.71 15.67 14.15
N TYR A 141 1.26 14.68 13.41
CA TYR A 141 1.73 14.35 12.05
C TYR A 141 0.85 14.95 10.93
N LYS A 142 0.02 15.95 11.24
CA LYS A 142 -0.73 16.70 10.23
C LYS A 142 0.19 17.22 9.11
N GLY A 143 -0.19 16.96 7.86
CA GLY A 143 0.58 17.31 6.68
C GLY A 143 1.56 16.24 6.22
N MET A 144 1.83 15.20 7.03
CA MET A 144 2.62 14.07 6.58
C MET A 144 1.82 13.23 5.57
N PRO A 145 2.50 12.61 4.59
CA PRO A 145 1.84 11.80 3.57
C PRO A 145 1.04 10.64 4.17
N VAL A 146 -0.16 10.40 3.66
CA VAL A 146 -0.99 9.24 3.98
C VAL A 146 -1.18 8.33 2.79
N LEU A 147 -1.18 8.89 1.60
CA LEU A 147 -1.26 8.18 0.34
C LEU A 147 -0.12 8.69 -0.55
N THR A 148 0.67 7.77 -1.07
CA THR A 148 1.81 8.10 -1.91
C THR A 148 1.75 7.35 -3.23
N GLU A 149 2.41 7.90 -4.24
CA GLU A 149 2.68 7.24 -5.51
C GLU A 149 4.15 7.40 -5.88
N HIS A 150 4.72 6.39 -6.51
CA HIS A 150 6.10 6.39 -6.96
C HIS A 150 6.22 5.85 -8.38
N GLU A 151 7.00 6.51 -9.21
CA GLU A 151 7.37 6.03 -10.54
C GLU A 151 8.66 5.20 -10.43
N PHE A 152 8.54 3.90 -10.70
CA PHE A 152 9.67 2.99 -10.65
C PHE A 152 9.85 2.29 -12.00
N GLY A 153 10.83 2.71 -12.79
CA GLY A 153 11.08 2.17 -14.15
C GLY A 153 10.56 3.06 -15.28
N LYS A 154 10.02 2.46 -16.35
CA LYS A 154 9.70 3.18 -17.62
C LYS A 154 8.25 3.63 -17.75
N LYS A 155 7.38 3.33 -16.83
CA LYS A 155 5.93 3.67 -16.88
C LYS A 155 5.44 4.18 -15.54
N TRP A 156 4.36 4.95 -15.58
CA TRP A 156 3.59 5.36 -14.42
C TRP A 156 3.16 4.15 -13.61
N GLN A 157 3.63 4.10 -12.39
CA GLN A 157 3.31 3.03 -11.47
C GLN A 157 2.94 3.66 -10.15
N SER A 158 1.71 3.44 -9.79
CA SER A 158 1.24 3.91 -8.52
C SER A 158 1.52 2.87 -7.48
N VAL A 159 2.35 3.22 -6.57
CA VAL A 159 2.49 2.50 -5.33
C VAL A 159 1.71 3.26 -4.29
N GLY A 160 0.52 2.76 -3.96
CA GLY A 160 -0.25 3.27 -2.85
C GLY A 160 0.27 2.65 -1.56
N TYR A 161 0.77 3.46 -0.65
CA TYR A 161 1.01 3.05 0.71
C TYR A 161 -0.04 3.68 1.62
N GLN A 162 -0.59 2.86 2.47
CA GLN A 162 -1.65 3.18 3.45
C GLN A 162 -3.03 3.48 2.86
N LEU A 163 -3.77 2.43 2.58
CA LEU A 163 -5.17 2.54 2.14
C LEU A 163 -6.09 1.69 3.03
N PHE A 164 -6.79 2.35 3.92
CA PHE A 164 -7.95 1.79 4.61
C PHE A 164 -9.23 1.83 3.78
N ILE A 165 -9.20 2.27 2.52
CA ILE A 165 -10.42 2.65 1.84
C ILE A 165 -10.62 1.87 0.56
N VAL A 166 -11.39 0.83 0.68
CA VAL A 166 -12.05 0.07 -0.40
C VAL A 166 -12.61 1.00 -1.51
N LYS A 167 -13.16 2.15 -1.15
CA LYS A 167 -13.65 3.14 -2.12
C LYS A 167 -12.57 3.86 -2.92
N LEU A 168 -11.33 3.93 -2.43
CA LEU A 168 -10.22 4.54 -3.17
C LEU A 168 -9.69 3.63 -4.28
N VAL A 169 -9.60 2.34 -4.04
CA VAL A 169 -9.23 1.36 -5.08
C VAL A 169 -10.21 1.48 -6.26
N HIS A 170 -11.50 1.61 -5.98
CA HIS A 170 -12.52 1.83 -7.01
C HIS A 170 -12.30 3.12 -7.82
N LEU A 171 -11.94 4.22 -7.16
CA LEU A 171 -11.66 5.50 -7.82
C LEU A 171 -10.33 5.48 -8.59
N TYR A 172 -9.36 4.74 -8.10
CA TYR A 172 -8.06 4.56 -8.71
C TYR A 172 -8.19 3.76 -10.02
N ILE A 173 -8.87 2.63 -9.98
CA ILE A 173 -9.12 1.78 -11.16
C ILE A 173 -9.96 2.49 -12.21
N LYS A 174 -10.96 3.32 -11.82
CA LYS A 174 -11.74 4.15 -12.77
C LYS A 174 -10.91 5.24 -13.47
N GLY A 175 -9.79 5.65 -12.91
CA GLY A 175 -8.85 6.58 -13.54
C GLY A 175 -7.94 5.92 -14.59
N TRP A 176 -8.04 4.62 -14.75
CA TRP A 176 -7.20 3.79 -15.63
C TRP A 176 -7.80 3.53 -17.03
N LYS A 177 -8.67 4.40 -17.49
CA LYS A 177 -9.19 4.35 -18.87
C LYS A 177 -8.32 5.15 -19.82
#